data_00b18365d3b37ea3835362d32cadcf0e
#
_entry.id   00b18365d3b37ea3835362d32cadcf0e
#
_cell.length_a   1.000
_cell.length_b   1.000
_cell.length_c   1.000
_cell.angle_alpha   90.00
_cell.angle_beta   90.00
_cell.angle_gamma   90.00
#
_symmetry.space_group_name_H-M   'P 1'
#
loop_
_entity.id
_entity.type
_entity.pdbx_description
1 polymer ?
#
loop_
_entity_poly.entity_id
_entity_poly.type
_entity_poly.pdbx_seq_one_letter_code
_entity_poly.pdbx_strand_id
1 'polypeptide(L)'
;MRVQLFFSALAMSLTGMITGPASAAVTSVFGSGANQFTMTFERVGNPGNAADMTGVPKPVGSVGYGFLMGKYEVSRDMITKFNASQPLNISLQDMTAYGGAGPNKPATGVTWNEAARFVNWLNTSTGANVAYHYPNGNVNDDILLWDPVLNPLDYDPNNPFRSRRAKYFLPNYNEWYKAAYYDPNRGPSGGYWDYPTQQDTEPIAVTNGVLPFTAVHQTVSLEQIGPANITDAGGLNAYKLMAMGGNAYEWQESAFDLVNDDPTEFRSFRGGDWDSTHHFMRSVNWSSIAPPDFDYNIGFRVGAYDTPPPVPEPTSMAMVLLGFGAYFGRRLTRK
;
A
#
# COMPACT_ATOMS: atom_id res chain seq x y z
N MET A 1 70.59 12.51 -27.93
CA MET A 1 69.13 12.62 -28.03
C MET A 1 68.54 11.49 -27.23
N ARG A 2 68.09 11.76 -25.97
CA ARG A 2 67.49 10.76 -25.10
C ARG A 2 65.97 10.95 -25.15
N VAL A 3 65.24 9.93 -25.64
CA VAL A 3 63.79 9.89 -25.67
C VAL A 3 63.32 9.38 -24.31
N GLN A 4 62.58 10.20 -23.53
CA GLN A 4 61.86 9.77 -22.34
C GLN A 4 60.44 9.30 -22.72
N LEU A 5 60.17 8.05 -22.47
CA LEU A 5 58.82 7.44 -22.54
C LEU A 5 58.07 7.72 -21.23
N PHE A 6 56.96 8.49 -21.31
CA PHE A 6 56.01 8.64 -20.21
C PHE A 6 55.02 7.49 -20.29
N PHE A 7 55.02 6.62 -19.29
CA PHE A 7 53.93 5.68 -19.06
C PHE A 7 52.87 6.36 -18.17
N SER A 8 51.71 6.67 -18.73
CA SER A 8 50.53 7.06 -17.97
C SER A 8 49.82 5.82 -17.50
N ALA A 9 49.86 5.56 -16.20
CA ALA A 9 49.06 4.51 -15.54
C ALA A 9 47.62 5.00 -15.38
N LEU A 10 46.68 4.41 -16.15
CA LEU A 10 45.26 4.61 -16.01
C LEU A 10 44.77 3.76 -14.83
N ALA A 11 44.55 4.37 -13.67
CA ALA A 11 43.90 3.70 -12.51
C ALA A 11 42.41 3.56 -12.80
N MET A 12 41.96 2.39 -13.22
CA MET A 12 40.55 2.01 -13.20
C MET A 12 40.12 1.82 -11.74
N SER A 13 39.35 2.77 -11.20
CA SER A 13 38.64 2.59 -9.93
C SER A 13 37.46 1.64 -10.15
N LEU A 14 37.61 0.41 -9.75
CA LEU A 14 36.52 -0.58 -9.67
C LEU A 14 35.65 -0.22 -8.46
N THR A 15 34.65 0.64 -8.64
CA THR A 15 33.60 0.84 -7.63
C THR A 15 32.72 -0.41 -7.64
N GLY A 16 33.06 -1.36 -6.77
CA GLY A 16 32.22 -2.51 -6.50
C GLY A 16 30.86 -2.02 -5.99
N MET A 17 29.80 -2.26 -6.73
CA MET A 17 28.43 -2.17 -6.21
C MET A 17 28.31 -3.19 -5.07
N ILE A 18 28.31 -2.70 -3.84
CA ILE A 18 27.94 -3.51 -2.69
C ILE A 18 26.42 -3.69 -2.80
N THR A 19 25.99 -4.75 -3.47
CA THR A 19 24.62 -5.22 -3.35
C THR A 19 24.48 -5.75 -1.92
N GLY A 20 23.90 -4.94 -1.04
CA GLY A 20 23.53 -5.41 0.30
C GLY A 20 22.62 -6.65 0.16
N PRO A 21 22.62 -7.57 1.13
CA PRO A 21 21.78 -8.74 1.08
C PRO A 21 20.33 -8.31 0.87
N ALA A 22 19.64 -8.92 -0.09
CA ALA A 22 18.21 -8.69 -0.28
C ALA A 22 17.50 -8.92 1.07
N SER A 23 16.88 -7.87 1.60
CA SER A 23 16.21 -7.97 2.91
C SER A 23 15.13 -9.03 2.82
N ALA A 24 15.13 -9.97 3.77
CA ALA A 24 14.13 -11.03 3.82
C ALA A 24 12.71 -10.45 4.00
N ALA A 25 11.72 -11.14 3.46
CA ALA A 25 10.32 -10.82 3.71
C ALA A 25 10.01 -10.84 5.22
N VAL A 26 9.13 -9.97 5.66
CA VAL A 26 8.68 -9.89 7.06
C VAL A 26 7.37 -10.64 7.21
N THR A 27 7.28 -11.49 8.22
CA THR A 27 6.07 -12.24 8.52
C THR A 27 5.45 -11.71 9.81
N SER A 28 4.15 -11.43 9.77
CA SER A 28 3.37 -11.03 10.94
C SER A 28 2.23 -12.01 11.19
N VAL A 29 1.98 -12.31 12.45
CA VAL A 29 0.92 -13.23 12.90
C VAL A 29 -0.18 -12.42 13.55
N PHE A 30 -1.43 -12.69 13.19
CA PHE A 30 -2.63 -12.00 13.68
C PHE A 30 -3.64 -12.99 14.21
N GLY A 31 -4.49 -12.51 15.14
CA GLY A 31 -5.50 -13.35 15.78
C GLY A 31 -4.90 -14.33 16.82
N SER A 32 -5.71 -15.26 17.28
CA SER A 32 -5.30 -16.24 18.29
C SER A 32 -6.02 -17.57 18.10
N GLY A 33 -5.42 -18.65 18.57
CA GLY A 33 -6.00 -20.00 18.51
C GLY A 33 -6.37 -20.43 17.08
N ALA A 34 -7.58 -20.91 16.88
CA ALA A 34 -8.08 -21.34 15.57
C ALA A 34 -8.27 -20.18 14.58
N ASN A 35 -8.36 -18.95 15.07
CA ASN A 35 -8.53 -17.75 14.25
C ASN A 35 -7.19 -17.05 13.93
N GLN A 36 -6.07 -17.73 14.16
CA GLN A 36 -4.76 -17.21 13.82
C GLN A 36 -4.48 -17.34 12.32
N PHE A 37 -3.87 -16.29 11.74
CA PHE A 37 -3.34 -16.33 10.38
C PHE A 37 -2.04 -15.52 10.26
N THR A 38 -1.38 -15.69 9.15
CA THR A 38 -0.08 -15.06 8.87
C THR A 38 -0.18 -14.23 7.62
N MET A 39 0.40 -13.02 7.65
CA MET A 39 0.63 -12.20 6.48
C MET A 39 2.12 -12.05 6.23
N THR A 40 2.52 -12.18 4.98
CA THR A 40 3.89 -11.92 4.52
C THR A 40 3.95 -10.54 3.88
N PHE A 41 4.97 -9.77 4.24
CA PHE A 41 5.22 -8.44 3.72
C PHE A 41 6.58 -8.39 3.03
N GLU A 42 6.64 -7.73 1.89
CA GLU A 42 7.88 -7.43 1.18
C GLU A 42 8.27 -5.95 1.41
N ARG A 43 9.57 -5.66 1.38
CA ARG A 43 10.06 -4.30 1.58
C ARG A 43 10.01 -3.49 0.30
N VAL A 44 9.33 -2.36 0.33
CA VAL A 44 9.36 -1.33 -0.72
C VAL A 44 10.38 -0.28 -0.32
N GLY A 45 11.59 -0.44 -0.84
CA GLY A 45 12.75 0.41 -0.54
C GLY A 45 12.83 1.68 -1.38
N ASN A 46 14.06 2.18 -1.56
CA ASN A 46 14.37 3.37 -2.38
C ASN A 46 13.58 4.62 -1.96
N PRO A 47 13.71 5.07 -0.67
CA PRO A 47 13.07 6.28 -0.20
C PRO A 47 13.55 7.49 -1.01
N GLY A 48 12.63 8.41 -1.32
CA GLY A 48 12.92 9.60 -2.11
C GLY A 48 13.11 9.35 -3.61
N ASN A 49 12.62 8.20 -4.14
CA ASN A 49 12.59 7.96 -5.58
C ASN A 49 11.87 9.10 -6.32
N ALA A 50 12.33 9.42 -7.53
CA ALA A 50 11.66 10.39 -8.38
C ALA A 50 10.21 9.94 -8.66
N ALA A 51 9.30 10.91 -8.79
CA ALA A 51 7.92 10.62 -9.18
C ALA A 51 7.84 10.24 -10.67
N ASP A 52 6.85 9.43 -11.01
CA ASP A 52 6.46 9.20 -12.38
C ASP A 52 5.68 10.41 -12.91
N MET A 53 6.12 10.92 -14.07
CA MET A 53 5.49 12.03 -14.78
C MET A 53 4.61 11.56 -15.95
N THR A 54 4.54 10.24 -16.18
CA THR A 54 3.76 9.61 -17.25
C THR A 54 2.51 8.90 -16.74
N GLY A 55 2.53 8.46 -15.48
CA GLY A 55 1.40 7.83 -14.80
C GLY A 55 0.27 8.80 -14.43
N VAL A 56 -0.78 8.29 -13.82
CA VAL A 56 -1.95 9.07 -13.38
C VAL A 56 -2.28 8.71 -11.92
N PRO A 57 -2.63 9.71 -11.09
CA PRO A 57 -2.46 11.15 -11.27
C PRO A 57 -0.97 11.53 -11.27
N LYS A 58 -0.60 12.60 -11.93
CA LYS A 58 0.81 13.03 -12.01
C LYS A 58 1.07 14.34 -11.27
N PRO A 59 2.20 14.46 -10.55
CA PRO A 59 3.22 13.42 -10.33
C PRO A 59 2.75 12.33 -9.37
N VAL A 60 3.22 11.08 -9.52
CA VAL A 60 2.79 9.95 -8.70
C VAL A 60 3.94 8.98 -8.35
N GLY A 61 3.82 8.26 -7.25
CA GLY A 61 4.73 7.16 -6.88
C GLY A 61 6.00 7.58 -6.15
N SER A 62 6.22 8.88 -5.87
CA SER A 62 7.33 9.30 -4.99
C SER A 62 6.96 9.09 -3.54
N VAL A 63 7.79 8.35 -2.80
CA VAL A 63 7.61 8.09 -1.37
C VAL A 63 8.92 8.33 -0.64
N GLY A 64 8.91 9.24 0.36
CA GLY A 64 10.09 9.69 1.08
C GLY A 64 10.65 8.70 2.11
N TYR A 65 10.00 7.56 2.31
CA TYR A 65 10.36 6.54 3.30
C TYR A 65 10.27 5.13 2.74
N GLY A 66 10.96 4.19 3.37
CA GLY A 66 10.76 2.76 3.12
C GLY A 66 9.56 2.23 3.90
N PHE A 67 8.83 1.29 3.32
CA PHE A 67 7.67 0.67 3.96
C PHE A 67 7.56 -0.81 3.57
N LEU A 68 6.65 -1.50 4.20
CA LEU A 68 6.30 -2.89 3.92
C LEU A 68 4.98 -2.93 3.17
N MET A 69 4.86 -3.82 2.20
CA MET A 69 3.62 -4.08 1.48
C MET A 69 3.26 -5.55 1.58
N GLY A 70 2.02 -5.86 1.87
CA GLY A 70 1.51 -7.24 1.85
C GLY A 70 1.87 -7.91 0.53
N LYS A 71 2.58 -9.04 0.60
CA LYS A 71 3.00 -9.78 -0.60
C LYS A 71 1.81 -10.18 -1.46
N TYR A 72 0.70 -10.47 -0.82
CA TYR A 72 -0.55 -10.93 -1.39
C TYR A 72 -1.69 -10.02 -1.00
N GLU A 73 -2.79 -10.09 -1.73
CA GLU A 73 -4.09 -9.55 -1.34
C GLU A 73 -4.57 -10.15 -0.02
N VAL A 74 -5.49 -9.49 0.68
CA VAL A 74 -6.18 -10.09 1.83
C VAL A 74 -7.10 -11.20 1.33
N SER A 75 -7.01 -12.39 1.93
CA SER A 75 -7.79 -13.55 1.53
C SER A 75 -9.13 -13.65 2.26
N ARG A 76 -10.05 -14.42 1.70
CA ARG A 76 -11.35 -14.75 2.31
C ARG A 76 -11.18 -15.46 3.66
N ASP A 77 -10.16 -16.32 3.83
CA ASP A 77 -9.83 -16.96 5.11
C ASP A 77 -9.44 -15.94 6.18
N MET A 78 -8.65 -14.92 5.83
CA MET A 78 -8.27 -13.85 6.76
C MET A 78 -9.50 -13.07 7.26
N ILE A 79 -10.44 -12.76 6.37
CA ILE A 79 -11.70 -12.10 6.76
C ILE A 79 -12.59 -13.03 7.61
N THR A 80 -12.67 -14.30 7.27
CA THR A 80 -13.42 -15.28 8.08
C THR A 80 -12.88 -15.37 9.50
N LYS A 81 -11.55 -15.40 9.68
CA LYS A 81 -10.88 -15.40 10.98
C LYS A 81 -11.03 -14.09 11.75
N PHE A 82 -10.97 -12.96 11.02
CA PHE A 82 -11.30 -11.65 11.57
C PHE A 82 -12.73 -11.66 12.13
N ASN A 83 -13.72 -12.06 11.34
CA ASN A 83 -15.13 -12.12 11.74
C ASN A 83 -15.34 -13.00 12.98
N ALA A 84 -14.62 -14.11 13.08
CA ALA A 84 -14.68 -15.00 14.23
C ALA A 84 -14.01 -14.43 15.51
N SER A 85 -13.24 -13.36 15.37
CA SER A 85 -12.43 -12.77 16.47
C SER A 85 -13.05 -11.52 17.09
N GLN A 86 -14.11 -10.95 16.50
CA GLN A 86 -14.69 -9.68 16.94
C GLN A 86 -16.14 -9.52 16.42
N PRO A 87 -16.96 -8.62 16.99
CA PRO A 87 -18.40 -8.57 16.71
C PRO A 87 -18.80 -7.87 15.40
N LEU A 88 -17.93 -7.06 14.81
CA LEU A 88 -18.24 -6.32 13.58
C LEU A 88 -17.83 -7.13 12.36
N ASN A 89 -18.78 -7.86 11.78
CA ASN A 89 -18.50 -8.75 10.65
C ASN A 89 -18.45 -7.99 9.33
N ILE A 90 -17.42 -8.30 8.54
CA ILE A 90 -17.32 -7.94 7.14
C ILE A 90 -18.10 -8.97 6.32
N SER A 91 -18.99 -8.51 5.47
CA SER A 91 -19.74 -9.38 4.56
C SER A 91 -18.86 -9.75 3.36
N LEU A 92 -18.65 -11.04 3.15
CA LEU A 92 -17.95 -11.52 1.96
C LEU A 92 -18.94 -11.73 0.81
N GLN A 93 -18.58 -11.22 -0.36
CA GLN A 93 -19.34 -11.44 -1.59
C GLN A 93 -19.55 -12.94 -1.86
N ASP A 94 -20.75 -13.33 -2.31
CA ASP A 94 -20.98 -14.66 -2.86
C ASP A 94 -20.27 -14.78 -4.22
N MET A 95 -19.24 -15.60 -4.26
CA MET A 95 -18.39 -15.81 -5.43
C MET A 95 -18.78 -17.08 -6.22
N THR A 96 -19.94 -17.67 -5.95
CA THR A 96 -20.37 -18.92 -6.60
C THR A 96 -20.43 -18.76 -8.12
N ALA A 97 -20.91 -17.60 -8.61
CA ALA A 97 -20.95 -17.29 -10.05
C ALA A 97 -19.54 -16.98 -10.64
N TYR A 98 -18.54 -16.74 -9.79
CA TYR A 98 -17.18 -16.30 -10.16
C TYR A 98 -16.12 -17.31 -9.71
N GLY A 99 -16.31 -18.59 -10.02
CA GLY A 99 -15.32 -19.62 -9.72
C GLY A 99 -15.26 -20.08 -8.26
N GLY A 100 -16.25 -19.70 -7.44
CA GLY A 100 -16.42 -20.17 -6.07
C GLY A 100 -15.72 -19.32 -5.01
N ALA A 101 -15.99 -19.67 -3.76
CA ALA A 101 -15.65 -18.90 -2.56
C ALA A 101 -14.51 -19.55 -1.74
N GLY A 102 -13.49 -20.08 -2.41
CA GLY A 102 -12.37 -20.75 -1.75
C GLY A 102 -11.64 -19.85 -0.74
N PRO A 103 -11.10 -20.40 0.35
CA PRO A 103 -10.48 -19.63 1.44
C PRO A 103 -9.27 -18.81 1.00
N ASN A 104 -8.54 -19.28 0.00
CA ASN A 104 -7.34 -18.63 -0.53
C ASN A 104 -7.62 -17.63 -1.67
N LYS A 105 -8.88 -17.42 -2.04
CA LYS A 105 -9.27 -16.37 -3.00
C LYS A 105 -9.15 -15.00 -2.35
N PRO A 106 -8.94 -13.92 -3.12
CA PRO A 106 -8.98 -12.57 -2.57
C PRO A 106 -10.36 -12.27 -1.95
N ALA A 107 -10.37 -11.51 -0.88
CA ALA A 107 -11.58 -11.01 -0.26
C ALA A 107 -12.07 -9.81 -1.07
N THR A 108 -13.02 -10.05 -1.96
CA THR A 108 -13.65 -9.03 -2.79
C THR A 108 -15.09 -8.75 -2.37
N GLY A 109 -15.67 -7.67 -2.88
CA GLY A 109 -16.99 -7.20 -2.44
C GLY A 109 -16.94 -6.60 -1.04
N VAL A 110 -15.80 -6.04 -0.65
CA VAL A 110 -15.55 -5.40 0.64
C VAL A 110 -15.54 -3.89 0.44
N THR A 111 -16.27 -3.15 1.26
CA THR A 111 -16.26 -1.69 1.24
C THR A 111 -14.89 -1.15 1.72
N TRP A 112 -14.56 0.09 1.38
CA TRP A 112 -13.37 0.74 1.92
C TRP A 112 -13.43 0.82 3.46
N ASN A 113 -14.61 1.14 4.01
CA ASN A 113 -14.83 1.22 5.45
C ASN A 113 -14.58 -0.12 6.15
N GLU A 114 -15.00 -1.23 5.57
CA GLU A 114 -14.73 -2.58 6.07
C GLU A 114 -13.23 -2.93 6.00
N ALA A 115 -12.56 -2.60 4.89
CA ALA A 115 -11.12 -2.81 4.74
C ALA A 115 -10.32 -2.00 5.78
N ALA A 116 -10.70 -0.74 6.03
CA ALA A 116 -10.07 0.11 7.04
C ALA A 116 -10.29 -0.42 8.47
N ARG A 117 -11.46 -1.01 8.78
CA ARG A 117 -11.69 -1.67 10.08
C ARG A 117 -10.90 -2.96 10.25
N PHE A 118 -10.76 -3.74 9.19
CA PHE A 118 -9.84 -4.88 9.22
C PHE A 118 -8.42 -4.44 9.58
N VAL A 119 -7.92 -3.38 8.97
CA VAL A 119 -6.59 -2.80 9.27
C VAL A 119 -6.51 -2.31 10.72
N ASN A 120 -7.53 -1.67 11.25
CA ASN A 120 -7.58 -1.27 12.66
C ASN A 120 -7.48 -2.49 13.59
N TRP A 121 -8.15 -3.58 13.26
CA TRP A 121 -8.05 -4.82 14.03
C TRP A 121 -6.65 -5.45 13.95
N LEU A 122 -5.98 -5.41 12.78
CA LEU A 122 -4.58 -5.86 12.67
C LEU A 122 -3.68 -5.07 13.63
N ASN A 123 -3.86 -3.76 13.71
CA ASN A 123 -3.12 -2.90 14.64
C ASN A 123 -3.39 -3.30 16.10
N THR A 124 -4.65 -3.32 16.51
CA THR A 124 -5.02 -3.57 17.92
C THR A 124 -4.69 -5.00 18.36
N SER A 125 -4.82 -6.00 17.47
CA SER A 125 -4.45 -7.39 17.76
C SER A 125 -2.95 -7.59 17.99
N THR A 126 -2.13 -6.64 17.55
CA THR A 126 -0.66 -6.64 17.76
C THR A 126 -0.19 -5.59 18.77
N GLY A 127 -1.11 -4.91 19.45
CA GLY A 127 -0.80 -3.87 20.43
C GLY A 127 -0.41 -2.52 19.84
N ALA A 128 -0.60 -2.31 18.53
CA ALA A 128 -0.37 -1.03 17.87
C ALA A 128 -1.62 -0.12 17.95
N ASN A 129 -1.43 1.18 17.66
CA ASN A 129 -2.54 2.13 17.60
C ASN A 129 -3.37 1.93 16.33
N VAL A 130 -4.69 2.18 16.41
CA VAL A 130 -5.57 2.16 15.24
C VAL A 130 -5.08 3.13 14.17
N ALA A 131 -5.29 2.77 12.92
CA ALA A 131 -4.95 3.62 11.79
C ALA A 131 -6.03 4.69 11.54
N TYR A 132 -7.29 4.27 11.60
CA TYR A 132 -8.45 5.08 11.23
C TYR A 132 -9.34 5.37 12.42
N HIS A 133 -9.79 6.61 12.55
CA HIS A 133 -10.66 7.05 13.63
C HIS A 133 -12.11 6.79 13.25
N TYR A 134 -12.82 5.96 14.02
CA TYR A 134 -14.24 5.69 13.82
C TYR A 134 -15.07 6.21 14.98
N PRO A 135 -16.20 6.89 14.72
CA PRO A 135 -17.07 7.41 15.77
C PRO A 135 -17.95 6.32 16.39
N ASN A 136 -18.32 5.30 15.65
CA ASN A 136 -19.36 4.34 15.98
C ASN A 136 -18.92 2.89 15.77
N GLY A 137 -19.81 1.97 16.20
CA GLY A 137 -19.60 0.54 16.12
C GLY A 137 -20.09 -0.13 14.84
N ASN A 138 -20.68 0.58 13.86
CA ASN A 138 -21.07 -0.02 12.59
C ASN A 138 -19.86 -0.22 11.67
N VAL A 139 -19.77 -1.37 11.02
CA VAL A 139 -18.63 -1.72 10.14
C VAL A 139 -18.53 -0.83 8.91
N ASN A 140 -19.64 -0.25 8.47
CA ASN A 140 -19.71 0.64 7.29
C ASN A 140 -19.81 2.12 7.64
N ASP A 141 -19.65 2.50 8.92
CA ASP A 141 -19.55 3.92 9.25
C ASP A 141 -18.30 4.56 8.64
N ASP A 142 -18.43 5.79 8.19
CA ASP A 142 -17.30 6.57 7.70
C ASP A 142 -16.32 6.89 8.85
N ILE A 143 -15.06 7.06 8.49
CA ILE A 143 -14.04 7.53 9.43
C ILE A 143 -14.27 8.98 9.80
N LEU A 144 -13.68 9.41 10.91
CA LEU A 144 -13.43 10.81 11.23
C LEU A 144 -11.97 11.14 10.90
N LEU A 145 -11.72 12.41 10.59
CA LEU A 145 -10.34 12.89 10.48
C LEU A 145 -9.68 12.88 11.86
N TRP A 146 -8.39 12.59 11.89
CA TRP A 146 -7.58 12.87 13.06
C TRP A 146 -7.46 14.39 13.23
N ASP A 147 -7.76 14.91 14.40
CA ASP A 147 -7.78 16.34 14.70
C ASP A 147 -6.48 16.79 15.38
N PRO A 148 -5.85 17.91 14.94
CA PRO A 148 -4.58 18.37 15.51
C PRO A 148 -4.68 18.82 16.98
N VAL A 149 -5.88 19.16 17.45
CA VAL A 149 -6.12 19.63 18.83
C VAL A 149 -6.57 18.49 19.73
N LEU A 150 -7.51 17.67 19.24
CA LEU A 150 -8.10 16.56 20.02
C LEU A 150 -7.20 15.31 19.99
N ASN A 151 -6.49 15.08 18.89
CA ASN A 151 -5.67 13.90 18.65
C ASN A 151 -4.24 14.24 18.20
N PRO A 152 -3.51 15.14 18.89
CA PRO A 152 -2.24 15.68 18.40
C PRO A 152 -1.14 14.63 18.18
N LEU A 153 -1.23 13.49 18.84
CA LEU A 153 -0.27 12.40 18.66
C LEU A 153 -0.57 11.53 17.44
N ASP A 154 -1.80 11.49 16.99
CA ASP A 154 -2.25 10.68 15.85
C ASP A 154 -2.27 11.50 14.56
N TYR A 155 -2.51 12.80 14.66
CA TYR A 155 -2.66 13.70 13.52
C TYR A 155 -1.40 13.80 12.67
N ASP A 156 -1.57 13.60 11.35
CA ASP A 156 -0.58 13.89 10.32
C ASP A 156 -1.15 14.95 9.37
N PRO A 157 -0.55 16.14 9.25
CA PRO A 157 -1.06 17.19 8.36
C PRO A 157 -1.01 16.81 6.87
N ASN A 158 -0.20 15.82 6.51
CA ASN A 158 -0.10 15.33 5.13
C ASN A 158 -1.09 14.20 4.83
N ASN A 159 -1.67 13.60 5.86
CA ASN A 159 -2.65 12.52 5.73
C ASN A 159 -3.55 12.43 6.97
N PRO A 160 -4.56 13.30 7.11
CA PRO A 160 -5.47 13.30 8.25
C PRO A 160 -6.34 12.04 8.39
N PHE A 161 -6.39 11.18 7.38
CA PHE A 161 -7.10 9.89 7.48
C PHE A 161 -6.37 8.88 8.36
N ARG A 162 -5.03 8.88 8.34
CA ARG A 162 -4.21 7.86 8.99
C ARG A 162 -3.50 8.40 10.24
N SER A 163 -3.65 7.68 11.36
CA SER A 163 -2.80 7.92 12.51
C SER A 163 -1.32 7.70 12.18
N ARG A 164 -0.46 8.69 12.50
CA ARG A 164 0.99 8.54 12.39
C ARG A 164 1.57 7.45 13.30
N ARG A 165 0.81 6.97 14.30
CA ARG A 165 1.22 5.93 15.24
C ARG A 165 0.77 4.53 14.82
N ALA A 166 0.00 4.40 13.76
CA ALA A 166 -0.42 3.11 13.23
C ALA A 166 0.78 2.35 12.69
N LYS A 167 0.75 1.03 12.79
CA LYS A 167 1.74 0.15 12.17
C LYS A 167 1.25 -0.34 10.80
N TYR A 168 -0.01 -0.76 10.71
CA TYR A 168 -0.65 -1.28 9.50
C TYR A 168 -1.64 -0.26 8.96
N PHE A 169 -1.77 -0.19 7.62
CA PHE A 169 -2.61 0.79 6.94
C PHE A 169 -3.05 0.29 5.55
N LEU A 170 -4.07 0.90 4.96
CA LEU A 170 -4.33 0.79 3.53
C LEU A 170 -3.29 1.66 2.80
N PRO A 171 -2.62 1.18 1.76
CA PRO A 171 -1.63 1.97 1.07
C PRO A 171 -2.28 3.19 0.40
N ASN A 172 -1.69 4.38 0.54
CA ASN A 172 -2.11 5.54 -0.20
C ASN A 172 -1.74 5.43 -1.69
N TYR A 173 -2.20 6.36 -2.52
CA TYR A 173 -2.00 6.31 -3.96
C TYR A 173 -0.52 6.25 -4.38
N ASN A 174 0.39 6.97 -3.68
CA ASN A 174 1.82 6.94 -3.96
C ASN A 174 2.48 5.64 -3.50
N GLU A 175 2.13 5.15 -2.30
CA GLU A 175 2.66 3.90 -1.76
C GLU A 175 2.27 2.72 -2.65
N TRP A 176 0.97 2.63 -3.01
CA TRP A 176 0.48 1.58 -3.87
C TRP A 176 1.13 1.65 -5.27
N TYR A 177 1.16 2.84 -5.86
CA TYR A 177 1.74 3.06 -7.20
C TYR A 177 3.22 2.69 -7.26
N LYS A 178 4.00 3.15 -6.28
CA LYS A 178 5.42 2.78 -6.16
C LYS A 178 5.59 1.28 -6.03
N ALA A 179 4.82 0.65 -5.16
CA ALA A 179 4.89 -0.79 -4.94
C ALA A 179 4.56 -1.59 -6.20
N ALA A 180 3.63 -1.10 -7.04
CA ALA A 180 3.20 -1.77 -8.26
C ALA A 180 4.18 -1.59 -9.43
N TYR A 181 4.59 -0.38 -9.71
CA TYR A 181 5.23 -0.03 -10.98
C TYR A 181 6.71 0.34 -10.89
N TYR A 182 7.20 0.81 -9.72
CA TYR A 182 8.59 1.22 -9.60
C TYR A 182 9.53 0.02 -9.52
N ASP A 183 10.59 0.07 -10.32
CA ASP A 183 11.69 -0.89 -10.27
C ASP A 183 13.01 -0.15 -10.03
N PRO A 184 13.69 -0.38 -8.89
CA PRO A 184 14.97 0.24 -8.61
C PRO A 184 16.08 -0.15 -9.61
N ASN A 185 15.89 -1.24 -10.36
CA ASN A 185 16.83 -1.73 -11.35
C ASN A 185 16.51 -1.27 -12.79
N ARG A 186 15.41 -0.57 -13.00
CA ARG A 186 15.07 0.00 -14.32
C ARG A 186 15.91 1.24 -14.60
N GLY A 187 17.00 1.06 -15.34
CA GLY A 187 17.96 2.13 -15.63
C GLY A 187 18.82 2.52 -14.42
N PRO A 188 19.67 3.55 -14.55
CA PRO A 188 20.67 3.91 -13.53
C PRO A 188 20.09 4.53 -12.25
N SER A 189 18.87 5.04 -12.29
CA SER A 189 18.21 5.74 -11.16
C SER A 189 16.90 5.07 -10.72
N GLY A 190 16.60 3.88 -11.23
CA GLY A 190 15.28 3.28 -11.13
C GLY A 190 14.30 3.90 -12.14
N GLY A 191 13.10 3.34 -12.22
CA GLY A 191 12.06 3.84 -13.12
C GLY A 191 10.76 3.09 -12.96
N TYR A 192 9.74 3.50 -13.71
CA TYR A 192 8.40 2.92 -13.64
C TYR A 192 8.09 2.15 -14.91
N TRP A 193 7.42 1.02 -14.76
CA TRP A 193 6.87 0.21 -15.84
C TRP A 193 5.42 0.62 -16.12
N ASP A 194 4.95 0.42 -17.34
CA ASP A 194 3.54 0.60 -17.68
C ASP A 194 2.64 -0.42 -16.98
N TYR A 195 3.19 -1.62 -16.70
CA TYR A 195 2.48 -2.72 -16.02
C TYR A 195 3.23 -3.22 -14.78
N PRO A 196 2.52 -3.69 -13.75
CA PRO A 196 3.16 -4.24 -12.55
C PRO A 196 4.02 -5.48 -12.82
N THR A 197 3.82 -6.14 -13.95
CA THR A 197 4.58 -7.32 -14.39
C THR A 197 5.99 -7.02 -14.91
N GLN A 198 6.53 -5.83 -14.63
CA GLN A 198 7.88 -5.39 -15.02
C GLN A 198 8.07 -5.30 -16.53
N GLN A 199 7.09 -4.76 -17.25
CA GLN A 199 7.16 -4.55 -18.69
C GLN A 199 6.27 -3.39 -19.15
N ASP A 200 6.54 -2.86 -20.35
CA ASP A 200 5.72 -1.81 -20.96
C ASP A 200 4.73 -2.40 -21.98
N THR A 201 4.79 -3.71 -22.20
CA THR A 201 3.89 -4.46 -23.06
C THR A 201 2.82 -5.19 -22.22
N GLU A 202 1.74 -5.58 -22.86
CA GLU A 202 0.66 -6.33 -22.27
C GLU A 202 1.14 -7.59 -21.53
N PRO A 203 0.71 -7.83 -20.26
CA PRO A 203 0.99 -9.06 -19.56
C PRO A 203 0.36 -10.28 -20.24
N ILE A 204 1.00 -11.41 -20.12
CA ILE A 204 0.44 -12.68 -20.58
C ILE A 204 -0.71 -13.08 -19.64
N ALA A 205 -1.92 -13.22 -20.21
CA ALA A 205 -3.10 -13.64 -19.45
C ALA A 205 -3.00 -15.11 -19.02
N VAL A 206 -3.30 -15.37 -17.76
CA VAL A 206 -3.37 -16.72 -17.18
C VAL A 206 -4.58 -16.83 -16.25
N THR A 207 -5.10 -18.05 -16.07
CA THR A 207 -6.17 -18.31 -15.09
C THR A 207 -5.61 -18.48 -13.67
N ASN A 208 -4.34 -18.86 -13.55
CA ASN A 208 -3.54 -19.00 -12.33
C ASN A 208 -2.06 -19.21 -12.71
N GLY A 209 -1.19 -19.33 -11.72
CA GLY A 209 0.22 -19.60 -11.90
C GLY A 209 1.13 -18.52 -11.34
N VAL A 210 2.44 -18.71 -11.46
CA VAL A 210 3.47 -17.85 -10.86
C VAL A 210 4.57 -17.48 -11.86
N LEU A 211 4.34 -17.70 -13.15
CA LEU A 211 5.36 -17.42 -14.16
C LEU A 211 5.59 -15.91 -14.30
N PRO A 212 6.83 -15.48 -14.52
CA PRO A 212 7.12 -14.07 -14.79
C PRO A 212 6.30 -13.52 -15.97
N PHE A 213 5.99 -12.22 -15.91
CA PHE A 213 5.27 -11.48 -16.95
C PHE A 213 3.81 -11.91 -17.18
N THR A 214 3.25 -12.75 -16.30
CA THR A 214 1.85 -13.17 -16.34
C THR A 214 0.99 -12.43 -15.34
N ALA A 215 -0.30 -12.29 -15.62
CA ALA A 215 -1.32 -11.75 -14.71
C ALA A 215 -2.65 -12.45 -14.95
N VAL A 216 -3.49 -12.49 -13.92
CA VAL A 216 -4.86 -13.02 -14.02
C VAL A 216 -5.77 -11.91 -14.52
N HIS A 217 -6.11 -11.95 -15.81
CA HIS A 217 -6.98 -11.00 -16.47
C HIS A 217 -7.66 -11.59 -17.69
N GLN A 218 -8.72 -10.96 -18.14
CA GLN A 218 -9.49 -11.40 -19.31
C GLN A 218 -8.85 -10.98 -20.62
N THR A 219 -8.98 -11.84 -21.64
CA THR A 219 -8.71 -11.51 -23.04
C THR A 219 -9.83 -12.02 -23.93
N VAL A 220 -9.82 -11.64 -25.21
CA VAL A 220 -10.78 -12.17 -26.19
C VAL A 220 -10.67 -13.70 -26.38
N SER A 221 -9.56 -14.30 -26.01
CA SER A 221 -9.28 -15.74 -26.17
C SER A 221 -9.29 -16.50 -24.85
N LEU A 222 -9.30 -15.82 -23.71
CA LEU A 222 -9.27 -16.39 -22.38
C LEU A 222 -10.32 -15.67 -21.51
N GLU A 223 -11.47 -16.29 -21.37
CA GLU A 223 -12.50 -15.85 -20.45
C GLU A 223 -12.15 -16.31 -19.04
N GLN A 224 -12.03 -15.38 -18.10
CA GLN A 224 -11.81 -15.67 -16.70
C GLN A 224 -13.15 -15.87 -16.00
N ILE A 225 -13.29 -16.99 -15.30
CA ILE A 225 -14.52 -17.26 -14.54
C ILE A 225 -14.48 -16.55 -13.17
N GLY A 226 -13.27 -16.23 -12.65
CA GLY A 226 -13.09 -15.58 -11.36
C GLY A 226 -11.61 -15.44 -10.98
N PRO A 227 -11.31 -14.90 -9.79
CA PRO A 227 -9.94 -14.70 -9.36
C PRO A 227 -9.20 -16.01 -9.10
N ALA A 228 -7.89 -16.01 -9.25
CA ALA A 228 -7.00 -17.06 -8.76
C ALA A 228 -6.84 -17.01 -7.23
N ASN A 229 -6.20 -18.00 -6.64
CA ASN A 229 -5.76 -17.89 -5.25
C ASN A 229 -4.69 -16.79 -5.12
N ILE A 230 -4.67 -16.09 -4.01
CA ILE A 230 -3.74 -14.96 -3.77
C ILE A 230 -2.25 -15.33 -3.90
N THR A 231 -1.91 -16.61 -3.77
CA THR A 231 -0.54 -17.13 -3.91
C THR A 231 -0.22 -17.69 -5.30
N ASP A 232 -1.16 -17.59 -6.23
CA ASP A 232 -1.12 -18.24 -7.54
C ASP A 232 -1.68 -17.32 -8.65
N ALA A 233 -1.55 -16.01 -8.48
CA ALA A 233 -2.21 -14.97 -9.26
C ALA A 233 -1.26 -14.22 -10.20
N GLY A 234 -0.40 -14.95 -10.91
CA GLY A 234 0.54 -14.40 -11.88
C GLY A 234 1.96 -14.23 -11.34
N GLY A 235 2.81 -13.57 -12.11
CA GLY A 235 4.22 -13.35 -11.77
C GLY A 235 4.40 -12.32 -10.66
N LEU A 236 5.55 -12.39 -9.98
CA LEU A 236 5.95 -11.38 -9.00
C LEU A 236 6.49 -10.13 -9.69
N ASN A 237 6.21 -8.97 -9.12
CA ASN A 237 6.77 -7.70 -9.59
C ASN A 237 8.18 -7.43 -9.04
N ALA A 238 8.74 -6.23 -9.30
CA ALA A 238 10.09 -5.84 -8.89
C ALA A 238 10.32 -5.92 -7.37
N TYR A 239 9.28 -5.68 -6.56
CA TYR A 239 9.31 -5.80 -5.11
C TYR A 239 8.84 -7.18 -4.60
N LYS A 240 8.73 -8.18 -5.48
CA LYS A 240 8.29 -9.56 -5.16
C LYS A 240 6.83 -9.63 -4.64
N LEU A 241 6.02 -8.66 -5.01
CA LEU A 241 4.58 -8.64 -4.74
C LEU A 241 3.84 -9.38 -5.85
N MET A 242 2.78 -10.11 -5.50
CA MET A 242 1.91 -10.82 -6.44
C MET A 242 0.62 -10.05 -6.65
N ALA A 243 0.05 -10.16 -7.85
CA ALA A 243 -1.25 -9.59 -8.20
C ALA A 243 -1.38 -8.07 -7.93
N MET A 244 -0.30 -7.30 -8.12
CA MET A 244 -0.41 -5.84 -8.19
C MET A 244 -1.09 -5.39 -9.50
N GLY A 245 -1.31 -6.31 -10.42
CA GLY A 245 -2.10 -6.15 -11.64
C GLY A 245 -2.86 -7.41 -11.95
N GLY A 246 -4.18 -7.27 -12.17
CA GLY A 246 -5.12 -8.37 -12.32
C GLY A 246 -5.53 -8.99 -10.98
N ASN A 247 -6.25 -10.08 -11.04
CA ASN A 247 -6.83 -10.84 -9.94
C ASN A 247 -7.96 -10.09 -9.21
N ALA A 248 -7.67 -9.03 -8.46
CA ALA A 248 -8.69 -8.14 -7.90
C ALA A 248 -8.22 -6.68 -7.97
N TYR A 249 -9.14 -5.75 -8.18
CA TYR A 249 -8.88 -4.34 -7.88
C TYR A 249 -8.56 -4.18 -6.41
N GLU A 250 -7.76 -3.18 -6.08
CA GLU A 250 -7.34 -2.93 -4.72
C GLU A 250 -7.64 -1.51 -4.28
N TRP A 251 -8.35 -1.40 -3.13
CA TRP A 251 -8.57 -0.14 -2.46
C TRP A 251 -7.26 0.56 -2.12
N GLN A 252 -7.25 1.86 -2.33
CA GLN A 252 -6.24 2.77 -1.80
C GLN A 252 -6.83 3.61 -0.66
N GLU A 253 -5.98 4.09 0.23
CA GLU A 253 -6.40 4.96 1.33
C GLU A 253 -6.95 6.30 0.85
N SER A 254 -6.35 6.84 -0.22
CA SER A 254 -6.52 8.21 -0.64
C SER A 254 -7.92 8.52 -1.17
N ALA A 255 -8.41 9.70 -0.84
CA ALA A 255 -9.49 10.35 -1.54
C ALA A 255 -9.16 10.49 -3.04
N PHE A 256 -10.18 10.54 -3.89
CA PHE A 256 -9.99 10.56 -5.34
C PHE A 256 -9.39 11.87 -5.85
N ASP A 257 -9.65 12.98 -5.19
CA ASP A 257 -9.02 14.28 -5.49
C ASP A 257 -7.60 14.42 -4.92
N LEU A 258 -7.13 13.42 -4.15
CA LEU A 258 -5.83 13.31 -3.48
C LEU A 258 -5.65 14.25 -2.27
N VAL A 259 -6.73 14.86 -1.82
CA VAL A 259 -6.76 15.68 -0.60
C VAL A 259 -7.59 14.94 0.44
N ASN A 260 -6.95 14.39 1.46
CA ASN A 260 -7.60 13.56 2.48
C ASN A 260 -8.27 14.43 3.55
N ASP A 261 -9.18 15.33 3.18
CA ASP A 261 -9.83 16.29 4.07
C ASP A 261 -11.35 16.09 4.22
N ASP A 262 -11.95 15.22 3.42
CA ASP A 262 -13.35 14.80 3.55
C ASP A 262 -13.47 13.27 3.67
N PRO A 263 -13.92 12.75 4.83
CA PRO A 263 -14.03 11.31 5.04
C PRO A 263 -15.11 10.62 4.19
N THR A 264 -16.04 11.37 3.61
CA THR A 264 -17.14 10.83 2.78
C THR A 264 -16.80 10.78 1.30
N GLU A 265 -15.68 11.36 0.90
CA GLU A 265 -15.25 11.42 -0.48
C GLU A 265 -14.91 10.03 -1.05
N PHE A 266 -15.07 9.89 -2.35
CA PHE A 266 -14.76 8.66 -3.08
C PHE A 266 -13.31 8.24 -2.83
N ARG A 267 -13.11 6.93 -2.63
CA ARG A 267 -11.78 6.33 -2.47
C ARG A 267 -11.32 5.73 -3.78
N SER A 268 -10.05 5.91 -4.06
CA SER A 268 -9.45 5.34 -5.27
C SER A 268 -9.18 3.85 -5.12
N PHE A 269 -9.20 3.15 -6.26
CA PHE A 269 -8.76 1.76 -6.39
C PHE A 269 -8.05 1.53 -7.73
N ARG A 270 -7.19 0.51 -7.79
CA ARG A 270 -6.32 0.23 -8.93
C ARG A 270 -6.07 -1.26 -9.13
N GLY A 271 -5.33 -1.56 -10.20
CA GLY A 271 -4.73 -2.86 -10.47
C GLY A 271 -5.44 -3.64 -11.57
N GLY A 272 -6.71 -3.36 -11.86
CA GLY A 272 -7.52 -4.25 -12.69
C GLY A 272 -7.87 -5.53 -11.93
N ASP A 273 -8.68 -6.37 -12.51
CA ASP A 273 -9.16 -7.61 -11.91
C ASP A 273 -9.20 -8.75 -12.94
N TRP A 274 -9.71 -9.90 -12.51
CA TRP A 274 -9.83 -11.08 -13.37
C TRP A 274 -10.79 -10.89 -14.57
N ASP A 275 -11.82 -10.04 -14.40
CA ASP A 275 -12.87 -9.78 -15.41
C ASP A 275 -12.54 -8.57 -16.30
N SER A 276 -11.45 -7.88 -16.01
CA SER A 276 -10.96 -6.73 -16.76
C SER A 276 -9.89 -7.13 -17.78
N THR A 277 -9.78 -6.38 -18.86
CA THR A 277 -8.66 -6.51 -19.80
C THR A 277 -7.38 -5.86 -19.23
N HIS A 278 -6.23 -6.19 -19.82
CA HIS A 278 -4.92 -5.63 -19.41
C HIS A 278 -4.87 -4.11 -19.31
N HIS A 279 -5.72 -3.39 -20.05
CA HIS A 279 -5.76 -1.92 -20.00
C HIS A 279 -5.95 -1.35 -18.61
N PHE A 280 -6.75 -2.03 -17.77
CA PHE A 280 -7.05 -1.58 -16.42
C PHE A 280 -5.91 -1.80 -15.42
N MET A 281 -4.89 -2.58 -15.79
CA MET A 281 -3.68 -2.78 -14.99
C MET A 281 -2.60 -1.73 -15.27
N ARG A 282 -2.79 -0.87 -16.29
CA ARG A 282 -1.78 0.14 -16.66
C ARG A 282 -1.63 1.22 -15.59
N SER A 283 -0.42 1.75 -15.50
CA SER A 283 -0.04 2.85 -14.61
C SER A 283 -0.89 4.13 -14.78
N VAL A 284 -1.53 4.29 -15.94
CA VAL A 284 -2.41 5.42 -16.25
C VAL A 284 -3.88 5.20 -15.86
N ASN A 285 -4.24 4.00 -15.39
CA ASN A 285 -5.62 3.67 -15.03
C ASN A 285 -5.85 3.65 -13.52
N TRP A 286 -6.92 4.24 -13.10
CA TRP A 286 -7.45 4.22 -11.74
C TRP A 286 -8.94 4.55 -11.77
N SER A 287 -9.65 4.22 -10.69
CA SER A 287 -11.07 4.50 -10.55
C SER A 287 -11.42 4.79 -9.09
N SER A 288 -12.67 5.10 -8.80
CA SER A 288 -13.14 5.41 -7.45
C SER A 288 -14.62 5.13 -7.27
N ILE A 289 -15.01 4.78 -6.04
CA ILE A 289 -16.41 4.74 -5.59
C ILE A 289 -16.48 5.25 -4.14
N ALA A 290 -17.70 5.47 -3.63
CA ALA A 290 -17.89 5.95 -2.27
C ALA A 290 -17.41 4.93 -1.21
N PRO A 291 -16.93 5.36 -0.02
CA PRO A 291 -16.40 4.47 1.00
C PRO A 291 -17.34 3.37 1.50
N PRO A 292 -18.69 3.57 1.59
CA PRO A 292 -19.62 2.52 1.97
C PRO A 292 -20.07 1.61 0.82
N ASP A 293 -19.70 1.96 -0.43
CA ASP A 293 -20.04 1.15 -1.58
C ASP A 293 -18.98 0.06 -1.83
N PHE A 294 -19.35 -0.97 -2.58
CA PHE A 294 -18.45 -2.05 -3.00
C PHE A 294 -18.74 -2.47 -4.43
N ASP A 295 -17.77 -3.13 -5.05
CA ASP A 295 -17.99 -3.91 -6.26
C ASP A 295 -17.46 -5.34 -6.04
N TYR A 296 -18.04 -6.31 -6.76
CA TYR A 296 -17.76 -7.75 -6.60
C TYR A 296 -16.29 -8.11 -6.86
N ASN A 297 -15.56 -7.27 -7.56
CA ASN A 297 -14.18 -7.46 -7.99
C ASN A 297 -13.17 -6.56 -7.25
N ILE A 298 -13.62 -5.74 -6.28
CA ILE A 298 -12.72 -4.89 -5.48
C ILE A 298 -12.40 -5.57 -4.15
N GLY A 299 -11.13 -5.79 -3.91
CA GLY A 299 -10.54 -6.24 -2.67
C GLY A 299 -9.51 -5.22 -2.14
N PHE A 300 -8.52 -5.68 -1.37
CA PHE A 300 -7.48 -4.81 -0.83
C PHE A 300 -6.24 -5.58 -0.40
N ARG A 301 -5.15 -4.83 -0.22
CA ARG A 301 -3.95 -5.30 0.48
C ARG A 301 -3.55 -4.34 1.60
N VAL A 302 -2.62 -4.78 2.46
CA VAL A 302 -2.21 -4.04 3.65
C VAL A 302 -0.78 -3.53 3.46
N GLY A 303 -0.57 -2.24 3.74
CA GLY A 303 0.75 -1.65 3.94
C GLY A 303 1.15 -1.70 5.42
N ALA A 304 2.45 -1.60 5.71
CA ALA A 304 2.93 -1.44 7.08
C ALA A 304 4.18 -0.57 7.12
N TYR A 305 4.39 0.14 8.21
CA TYR A 305 5.70 0.74 8.46
C TYR A 305 6.70 -0.33 8.94
N ASP A 306 7.89 -0.31 8.37
CA ASP A 306 8.99 -1.19 8.80
C ASP A 306 9.46 -0.82 10.22
N THR A 307 9.60 0.47 10.42
CA THR A 307 9.72 1.12 11.75
C THR A 307 8.69 2.25 11.77
N PRO A 308 7.82 2.35 12.79
CA PRO A 308 6.89 3.47 12.86
C PRO A 308 7.63 4.80 12.71
N PRO A 309 7.05 5.79 12.01
CA PRO A 309 7.64 7.12 11.95
C PRO A 309 7.91 7.65 13.36
N PRO A 310 9.01 8.37 13.60
CA PRO A 310 9.29 8.94 14.91
C PRO A 310 8.16 9.90 15.28
N VAL A 311 7.46 9.58 16.37
CA VAL A 311 6.45 10.49 16.94
C VAL A 311 7.23 11.63 17.61
N PRO A 312 6.94 12.91 17.29
CA PRO A 312 7.56 14.03 17.99
C PRO A 312 7.33 13.89 19.50
N GLU A 313 8.41 13.90 20.27
CA GLU A 313 8.34 13.83 21.73
C GLU A 313 7.44 14.97 22.26
N PRO A 314 6.52 14.71 23.20
CA PRO A 314 5.64 15.74 23.79
C PRO A 314 6.41 16.93 24.35
N THR A 315 7.65 16.71 24.79
CA THR A 315 8.58 17.74 25.29
C THR A 315 9.00 18.74 24.23
N SER A 316 9.09 18.33 22.94
CA SER A 316 9.45 19.26 21.84
C SER A 316 8.33 20.27 21.58
N MET A 317 7.06 19.84 21.63
CA MET A 317 5.92 20.75 21.50
C MET A 317 5.75 21.68 22.72
N ALA A 318 5.94 21.15 23.95
CA ALA A 318 5.85 21.95 25.17
C ALA A 318 6.97 23.01 25.23
N MET A 319 8.18 22.70 24.76
CA MET A 319 9.28 23.68 24.69
C MET A 319 9.04 24.79 23.68
N VAL A 320 8.39 24.48 22.54
CA VAL A 320 8.00 25.52 21.56
C VAL A 320 6.92 26.43 22.15
N LEU A 321 5.89 25.89 22.81
CA LEU A 321 4.83 26.67 23.45
C LEU A 321 5.36 27.50 24.64
N LEU A 322 6.25 26.95 25.45
CA LEU A 322 6.90 27.69 26.55
C LEU A 322 7.86 28.76 26.01
N GLY A 323 8.56 28.50 24.91
CA GLY A 323 9.41 29.48 24.23
C GLY A 323 8.61 30.67 23.70
N PHE A 324 7.46 30.46 23.09
CA PHE A 324 6.56 31.52 22.64
C PHE A 324 5.93 32.28 23.83
N GLY A 325 5.48 31.59 24.88
CA GLY A 325 4.94 32.21 26.09
C GLY A 325 5.96 33.12 26.79
N ALA A 326 7.21 32.69 26.90
CA ALA A 326 8.28 33.50 27.50
C ALA A 326 8.70 34.69 26.62
N TYR A 327 8.62 34.57 25.29
CA TYR A 327 8.92 35.64 24.37
C TYR A 327 7.85 36.76 24.41
N PHE A 328 6.58 36.39 24.46
CA PHE A 328 5.47 37.37 24.57
C PHE A 328 5.34 37.95 25.98
N GLY A 329 5.58 37.18 27.04
CA GLY A 329 5.56 37.68 28.42
C GLY A 329 6.61 38.75 28.70
N ARG A 330 7.81 38.65 28.10
CA ARG A 330 8.86 39.72 28.25
C ARG A 330 8.54 41.02 27.51
N ARG A 331 7.64 41.03 26.53
CA ARG A 331 7.24 42.28 25.85
C ARG A 331 6.15 43.04 26.61
N LEU A 332 5.37 42.40 27.48
CA LEU A 332 4.30 43.04 28.25
C LEU A 332 4.79 43.65 29.57
N THR A 333 5.99 43.29 30.06
CA THR A 333 6.57 43.86 31.30
C THR A 333 7.53 45.01 31.07
N ARG A 334 7.68 45.51 29.83
CA ARG A 334 8.50 46.70 29.50
C ARG A 334 7.64 47.84 28.98
N LYS A 335 6.67 48.29 29.75
CA LYS A 335 6.03 49.61 29.65
C LYS A 335 5.90 50.22 31.02
#